data_9a5b7b2bb41cffaaaab92bdaac946afe
#
_entry.id   9a5b7b2bb41cffaaaab92bdaac946afe
#
_cell.length_a   1.000
_cell.length_b   1.000
_cell.length_c   1.000
_cell.angle_alpha   90.00
_cell.angle_beta   90.00
_cell.angle_gamma   90.00
#
_symmetry.space_group_name_H-M   'P 1'
#
loop_
_entity.id
_entity.type
_entity.pdbx_description
1 polymer ?
#
loop_
_entity_poly.entity_id
_entity_poly.type
_entity_poly.pdbx_seq_one_letter_code
_entity_poly.pdbx_strand_id
1 'polypeptide(L)'
;MKALLSSTYFGPIQWYQKLNRYDECLIERHESFIKQTYRNRMIIPTTNGPLSLTIPTNHNTSLAMKDIRISDHANWRHVHWNALLSAYGESPFFEYYQDDIRPFFEKKYEFLFDFNMETTEKMIELLDIRPKISITEAYIQSKELKEEDEIKDFRDAIRPKKSLPDAEFAPQRYYQVYEQKYGFQPNMSILDLLFNEGNEAIFYL
;
A
#
# COMPACT_ATOMS: atom_id res chain seq x y z
N MET A 1 -8.73 -13.48 15.12
CA MET A 1 -8.66 -13.77 13.66
C MET A 1 -7.48 -13.02 13.06
N LYS A 2 -6.71 -13.65 12.15
CA LYS A 2 -5.50 -13.08 11.55
C LYS A 2 -5.71 -12.80 10.06
N ALA A 3 -5.08 -11.73 9.53
CA ALA A 3 -5.03 -11.46 8.10
C ALA A 3 -3.66 -11.85 7.53
N LEU A 4 -3.63 -12.59 6.42
CA LEU A 4 -2.42 -12.85 5.65
C LEU A 4 -2.36 -11.88 4.46
N LEU A 5 -1.31 -11.08 4.41
CA LEU A 5 -1.16 -9.95 3.51
C LEU A 5 0.19 -9.99 2.76
N SER A 6 0.21 -9.50 1.54
CA SER A 6 1.46 -9.12 0.86
C SER A 6 1.97 -7.78 1.38
N SER A 7 3.28 -7.53 1.38
CA SER A 7 3.79 -6.17 1.60
C SER A 7 3.41 -5.24 0.44
N THR A 8 3.19 -3.95 0.71
CA THR A 8 2.71 -3.00 -0.29
C THR A 8 3.48 -1.69 -0.27
N TYR A 9 3.65 -1.10 -1.45
CA TYR A 9 4.21 0.23 -1.65
C TYR A 9 3.11 1.28 -1.52
N PHE A 10 3.00 1.94 -0.35
CA PHE A 10 1.90 2.84 0.00
C PHE A 10 0.56 2.27 -0.50
N GLY A 11 0.23 1.08 -0.01
CA GLY A 11 -0.86 0.24 -0.49
C GLY A 11 -2.22 0.91 -0.48
N PRO A 12 -3.24 0.23 -1.01
CA PRO A 12 -4.59 0.78 -1.06
C PRO A 12 -5.23 0.85 0.34
N ILE A 13 -6.25 1.69 0.48
CA ILE A 13 -7.01 1.86 1.73
C ILE A 13 -7.49 0.51 2.28
N GLN A 14 -7.95 -0.40 1.41
CA GLN A 14 -8.36 -1.76 1.77
C GLN A 14 -7.30 -2.52 2.57
N TRP A 15 -6.03 -2.36 2.23
CA TRP A 15 -4.93 -3.03 2.90
C TRP A 15 -4.75 -2.51 4.34
N TYR A 16 -4.80 -1.18 4.51
CA TYR A 16 -4.71 -0.54 5.83
C TYR A 16 -5.96 -0.79 6.69
N GLN A 17 -7.13 -0.95 6.06
CA GLN A 17 -8.32 -1.42 6.76
C GLN A 17 -8.09 -2.79 7.42
N LYS A 18 -7.40 -3.73 6.74
CA LYS A 18 -7.07 -5.03 7.37
C LYS A 18 -6.11 -4.86 8.53
N LEU A 19 -5.10 -3.97 8.42
CA LEU A 19 -4.22 -3.65 9.53
C LEU A 19 -4.99 -3.14 10.77
N ASN A 20 -6.00 -2.31 10.55
CA ASN A 20 -6.77 -1.70 11.64
C ASN A 20 -7.81 -2.65 12.27
N ARG A 21 -8.31 -3.63 11.52
CA ARG A 21 -9.46 -4.45 11.95
C ARG A 21 -9.11 -5.84 12.45
N TYR A 22 -7.96 -6.38 12.07
CA TYR A 22 -7.56 -7.74 12.44
C TYR A 22 -6.70 -7.75 13.69
N ASP A 23 -6.86 -8.80 14.53
CA ASP A 23 -6.09 -8.96 15.77
C ASP A 23 -4.59 -9.08 15.52
N GLU A 24 -4.22 -9.67 14.38
CA GLU A 24 -2.84 -9.82 13.93
C GLU A 24 -2.79 -9.86 12.40
N CYS A 25 -1.80 -9.18 11.81
CA CYS A 25 -1.53 -9.19 10.39
C CYS A 25 -0.19 -9.87 10.10
N LEU A 26 -0.24 -10.95 9.34
CA LEU A 26 0.94 -11.69 8.87
C LEU A 26 1.36 -11.14 7.52
N ILE A 27 2.55 -10.55 7.44
CA ILE A 27 3.09 -10.03 6.17
C ILE A 27 3.97 -11.09 5.53
N GLU A 28 3.55 -11.57 4.37
CA GLU A 28 4.23 -12.63 3.64
C GLU A 28 5.44 -12.12 2.87
N ARG A 29 6.64 -12.56 3.26
CA ARG A 29 7.89 -12.17 2.61
C ARG A 29 8.50 -13.25 1.70
N HIS A 30 8.00 -14.49 1.80
CA HIS A 30 8.52 -15.64 1.04
C HIS A 30 7.71 -15.94 -0.23
N GLU A 31 6.60 -15.21 -0.46
CA GLU A 31 5.82 -15.34 -1.69
C GLU A 31 6.64 -14.95 -2.93
N SER A 32 6.31 -15.53 -4.07
CA SER A 32 6.92 -15.12 -5.34
C SER A 32 6.47 -13.71 -5.72
N PHE A 33 7.42 -12.87 -6.15
CA PHE A 33 7.13 -11.52 -6.60
C PHE A 33 6.26 -11.52 -7.87
N ILE A 34 5.16 -10.80 -7.81
CA ILE A 34 4.24 -10.63 -8.94
C ILE A 34 4.28 -9.18 -9.40
N LYS A 35 4.67 -8.98 -10.68
CA LYS A 35 4.68 -7.65 -11.32
C LYS A 35 3.29 -7.02 -11.38
N GLN A 36 3.25 -5.70 -11.41
CA GLN A 36 2.03 -4.92 -11.57
C GLN A 36 1.00 -5.15 -10.46
N THR A 37 1.47 -5.44 -9.25
CA THR A 37 0.67 -5.55 -8.03
C THR A 37 1.03 -4.42 -7.07
N TYR A 38 0.29 -4.27 -5.99
CA TYR A 38 0.59 -3.27 -4.95
C TYR A 38 1.92 -3.49 -4.24
N ARG A 39 2.63 -4.62 -4.45
CA ARG A 39 3.97 -4.88 -3.90
C ARG A 39 5.01 -3.84 -4.33
N ASN A 40 4.91 -3.35 -5.57
CA ASN A 40 5.81 -2.31 -6.08
C ASN A 40 5.07 -1.17 -6.79
N ARG A 41 3.75 -1.06 -6.59
CA ARG A 41 2.90 -0.08 -7.26
C ARG A 41 1.91 0.55 -6.29
N MET A 42 1.83 1.86 -6.31
CA MET A 42 0.70 2.60 -5.76
C MET A 42 -0.14 3.22 -6.87
N ILE A 43 -1.41 3.50 -6.58
CA ILE A 43 -2.34 4.17 -7.51
C ILE A 43 -2.87 5.42 -6.83
N ILE A 44 -2.70 6.57 -7.48
CA ILE A 44 -3.15 7.87 -7.00
C ILE A 44 -4.08 8.53 -8.02
N PRO A 45 -5.07 9.33 -7.60
CA PRO A 45 -5.84 10.17 -8.53
C PRO A 45 -4.97 11.35 -9.01
N THR A 46 -5.16 11.73 -10.27
CA THR A 46 -4.50 12.90 -10.85
C THR A 46 -5.45 13.69 -11.73
N THR A 47 -5.01 14.82 -12.24
CA THR A 47 -5.77 15.64 -13.22
C THR A 47 -6.16 14.90 -14.49
N ASN A 48 -5.52 13.74 -14.77
CA ASN A 48 -5.77 12.91 -15.96
C ASN A 48 -6.38 11.54 -15.61
N GLY A 49 -6.93 11.39 -14.39
CA GLY A 49 -7.45 10.13 -13.86
C GLY A 49 -6.42 9.36 -13.03
N PRO A 50 -6.71 8.08 -12.70
CA PRO A 50 -5.83 7.28 -11.87
C PRO A 50 -4.46 7.06 -12.51
N LEU A 51 -3.39 7.32 -11.76
CA LEU A 51 -1.99 7.14 -12.15
C LEU A 51 -1.36 6.01 -11.35
N SER A 52 -0.73 5.07 -12.03
CA SER A 52 0.06 4.00 -11.41
C SER A 52 1.52 4.39 -11.32
N LEU A 53 2.04 4.54 -10.11
CA LEU A 53 3.44 4.81 -9.80
C LEU A 53 4.12 3.49 -9.41
N THR A 54 5.08 3.04 -10.22
CA THR A 54 5.69 1.71 -10.07
C THR A 54 7.18 1.83 -9.80
N ILE A 55 7.64 1.24 -8.67
CA ILE A 55 9.06 1.13 -8.35
C ILE A 55 9.70 0.13 -9.32
N PRO A 56 10.76 0.51 -10.05
CA PRO A 56 11.52 -0.41 -10.89
C PRO A 56 12.32 -1.38 -10.02
N THR A 57 12.36 -2.65 -10.42
CA THR A 57 13.05 -3.70 -9.67
C THR A 57 14.03 -4.45 -10.56
N ASN A 58 15.19 -4.78 -9.99
CA ASN A 58 16.13 -5.74 -10.59
C ASN A 58 15.67 -7.14 -10.16
N HIS A 59 14.93 -7.84 -10.99
CA HIS A 59 14.42 -9.14 -10.62
C HIS A 59 14.43 -10.14 -11.77
N ASN A 60 14.63 -11.35 -11.36
CA ASN A 60 14.19 -12.53 -12.08
C ASN A 60 12.83 -12.92 -11.47
N THR A 61 11.82 -13.25 -12.28
CA THR A 61 10.42 -13.49 -11.87
C THR A 61 10.23 -14.66 -10.89
N SER A 62 11.29 -15.39 -10.56
CA SER A 62 11.28 -16.51 -9.64
C SER A 62 11.74 -16.18 -8.22
N LEU A 63 12.10 -14.92 -7.93
CA LEU A 63 12.59 -14.54 -6.61
C LEU A 63 11.46 -14.32 -5.62
N ALA A 64 11.72 -14.69 -4.36
CA ALA A 64 10.84 -14.36 -3.25
C ALA A 64 10.82 -12.85 -3.00
N MET A 65 9.71 -12.34 -2.47
CA MET A 65 9.53 -10.92 -2.21
C MET A 65 10.66 -10.31 -1.37
N LYS A 66 11.19 -11.05 -0.40
CA LYS A 66 12.31 -10.64 0.46
C LYS A 66 13.63 -10.40 -0.30
N ASP A 67 13.81 -10.99 -1.48
CA ASP A 67 15.05 -10.94 -2.27
C ASP A 67 14.95 -9.95 -3.44
N ILE A 68 13.81 -9.27 -3.60
CA ILE A 68 13.60 -8.30 -4.66
C ILE A 68 14.34 -7.00 -4.36
N ARG A 69 15.27 -6.64 -5.25
CA ARG A 69 16.06 -5.41 -5.16
C ARG A 69 15.42 -4.27 -5.94
N ILE A 70 15.44 -3.09 -5.35
CA ILE A 70 15.02 -1.86 -6.02
C ILE A 70 16.10 -1.46 -7.04
N SER A 71 15.66 -1.08 -8.24
CA SER A 71 16.55 -0.51 -9.27
C SER A 71 16.53 1.00 -9.17
N ASP A 72 17.71 1.62 -9.27
CA ASP A 72 17.84 3.08 -9.39
C ASP A 72 17.63 3.57 -10.84
N HIS A 73 17.20 2.67 -11.74
CA HIS A 73 16.92 3.01 -13.12
C HIS A 73 15.78 4.04 -13.22
N ALA A 74 15.92 4.97 -14.18
CA ALA A 74 14.89 5.96 -14.55
C ALA A 74 14.52 7.01 -13.48
N ASN A 75 15.39 7.27 -12.49
CA ASN A 75 15.16 8.31 -11.47
C ASN A 75 13.73 8.32 -10.87
N TRP A 76 13.19 7.13 -10.63
CA TRP A 76 11.80 6.92 -10.24
C TRP A 76 11.40 7.70 -8.96
N ARG A 77 12.33 7.89 -8.03
CA ARG A 77 12.07 8.63 -6.78
C ARG A 77 11.64 10.06 -7.07
N HIS A 78 12.39 10.76 -7.92
CA HIS A 78 12.06 12.11 -8.33
C HIS A 78 10.72 12.16 -9.11
N VAL A 79 10.50 11.20 -10.01
CA VAL A 79 9.25 11.12 -10.78
C VAL A 79 8.04 10.91 -9.87
N HIS A 80 8.15 9.98 -8.90
CA HIS A 80 7.05 9.70 -7.98
C HIS A 80 6.79 10.88 -7.03
N TRP A 81 7.86 11.51 -6.51
CA TRP A 81 7.69 12.68 -5.64
C TRP A 81 7.00 13.84 -6.38
N ASN A 82 7.43 14.15 -7.60
CA ASN A 82 6.80 15.18 -8.42
C ASN A 82 5.33 14.84 -8.77
N ALA A 83 5.03 13.56 -8.96
CA ALA A 83 3.65 13.13 -9.17
C ALA A 83 2.78 13.37 -7.90
N LEU A 84 3.32 13.12 -6.70
CA LEU A 84 2.64 13.43 -5.43
C LEU A 84 2.44 14.94 -5.25
N LEU A 85 3.48 15.74 -5.49
CA LEU A 85 3.38 17.22 -5.44
C LEU A 85 2.28 17.73 -6.38
N SER A 86 2.25 17.21 -7.61
CA SER A 86 1.26 17.62 -8.62
C SER A 86 -0.16 17.14 -8.28
N ALA A 87 -0.29 15.95 -7.69
CA ALA A 87 -1.59 15.38 -7.35
C ALA A 87 -2.22 15.97 -6.09
N TYR A 88 -1.38 16.31 -5.10
CA TYR A 88 -1.84 16.62 -3.74
C TYR A 88 -1.46 18.01 -3.23
N GLY A 89 -0.78 18.84 -4.04
CA GLY A 89 -0.40 20.19 -3.62
C GLY A 89 -1.57 21.07 -3.15
N GLU A 90 -2.79 20.76 -3.60
CA GLU A 90 -4.04 21.46 -3.18
C GLU A 90 -4.85 20.64 -2.16
N SER A 91 -4.36 19.47 -1.71
CA SER A 91 -5.04 18.69 -0.68
C SER A 91 -4.94 19.36 0.69
N PRO A 92 -5.97 19.27 1.53
CA PRO A 92 -6.02 19.98 2.81
C PRO A 92 -4.85 19.69 3.76
N PHE A 93 -4.30 18.49 3.72
CA PHE A 93 -3.27 18.05 4.67
C PHE A 93 -1.92 17.68 4.03
N PHE A 94 -1.74 17.87 2.71
CA PHE A 94 -0.49 17.52 2.04
C PHE A 94 0.70 18.30 2.62
N GLU A 95 0.56 19.62 2.79
CA GLU A 95 1.62 20.47 3.34
C GLU A 95 2.03 20.02 4.75
N TYR A 96 1.08 19.51 5.54
CA TYR A 96 1.33 19.03 6.90
C TYR A 96 2.15 17.73 6.93
N TYR A 97 1.87 16.79 6.01
CA TYR A 97 2.48 15.44 6.03
C TYR A 97 3.62 15.25 5.03
N GLN A 98 3.87 16.18 4.12
CA GLN A 98 4.86 16.02 3.05
C GLN A 98 6.27 15.76 3.58
N ASP A 99 6.66 16.38 4.70
CA ASP A 99 8.00 16.24 5.29
C ASP A 99 8.22 14.85 5.92
N ASP A 100 7.16 14.16 6.33
CA ASP A 100 7.22 12.76 6.80
C ASP A 100 7.35 11.77 5.64
N ILE A 101 6.79 12.09 4.49
CA ILE A 101 6.72 11.18 3.32
C ILE A 101 7.91 11.37 2.38
N ARG A 102 8.39 12.61 2.22
CA ARG A 102 9.48 12.97 1.31
C ARG A 102 10.76 12.17 1.50
N PRO A 103 11.24 11.84 2.72
CA PRO A 103 12.48 11.09 2.93
C PRO A 103 12.50 9.72 2.24
N PHE A 104 11.34 9.08 2.01
CA PHE A 104 11.26 7.82 1.28
C PHE A 104 11.62 7.96 -0.21
N PHE A 105 11.55 9.16 -0.75
CA PHE A 105 11.93 9.47 -2.13
C PHE A 105 13.35 10.09 -2.25
N GLU A 106 14.03 10.29 -1.14
CA GLU A 106 15.40 10.80 -1.10
C GLU A 106 16.41 9.70 -0.73
N LYS A 107 16.05 8.85 0.24
CA LYS A 107 16.86 7.73 0.71
C LYS A 107 16.88 6.59 -0.30
N LYS A 108 18.01 5.92 -0.43
CA LYS A 108 18.15 4.69 -1.21
C LYS A 108 17.87 3.47 -0.35
N TYR A 109 17.13 2.54 -0.91
CA TYR A 109 16.81 1.24 -0.31
C TYR A 109 17.29 0.14 -1.24
N GLU A 110 17.87 -0.90 -0.67
CA GLU A 110 18.34 -2.04 -1.44
C GLU A 110 17.19 -3.01 -1.75
N PHE A 111 16.41 -3.38 -0.73
CA PHE A 111 15.34 -4.37 -0.86
C PHE A 111 13.96 -3.72 -0.84
N LEU A 112 13.08 -4.20 -1.74
CA LEU A 112 11.73 -3.70 -1.86
C LEU A 112 10.88 -4.04 -0.62
N PHE A 113 11.10 -5.21 -0.03
CA PHE A 113 10.38 -5.61 1.18
C PHE A 113 10.66 -4.66 2.35
N ASP A 114 11.93 -4.35 2.59
CA ASP A 114 12.35 -3.46 3.68
C ASP A 114 11.80 -2.05 3.47
N PHE A 115 11.83 -1.54 2.24
CA PHE A 115 11.23 -0.27 1.88
C PHE A 115 9.71 -0.26 2.17
N ASN A 116 8.99 -1.31 1.75
CA ASN A 116 7.56 -1.43 2.01
C ASN A 116 7.25 -1.48 3.52
N MET A 117 8.07 -2.15 4.31
CA MET A 117 7.87 -2.21 5.76
C MET A 117 8.13 -0.85 6.43
N GLU A 118 9.22 -0.14 6.08
CA GLU A 118 9.48 1.20 6.61
C GLU A 118 8.36 2.20 6.24
N THR A 119 7.86 2.17 5.00
CA THR A 119 6.71 3.00 4.60
C THR A 119 5.44 2.63 5.35
N THR A 120 5.23 1.35 5.61
CA THR A 120 4.08 0.85 6.39
C THR A 120 4.15 1.34 7.84
N GLU A 121 5.32 1.24 8.49
CA GLU A 121 5.54 1.72 9.85
C GLU A 121 5.26 3.23 9.97
N LYS A 122 5.75 4.03 9.01
CA LYS A 122 5.45 5.46 8.98
C LYS A 122 3.95 5.73 8.79
N MET A 123 3.29 5.02 7.90
CA MET A 123 1.85 5.18 7.71
C MET A 123 1.04 4.78 8.96
N ILE A 124 1.43 3.74 9.68
CA ILE A 124 0.83 3.34 10.96
C ILE A 124 0.92 4.47 11.97
N GLU A 125 2.10 5.10 12.08
CA GLU A 125 2.33 6.26 12.94
C GLU A 125 1.41 7.44 12.57
N LEU A 126 1.38 7.81 11.27
CA LEU A 126 0.62 8.96 10.79
C LEU A 126 -0.91 8.77 10.83
N LEU A 127 -1.37 7.52 10.74
CA LEU A 127 -2.79 7.16 10.84
C LEU A 127 -3.26 6.92 12.29
N ASP A 128 -2.32 6.95 13.26
CA ASP A 128 -2.55 6.60 14.68
C ASP A 128 -3.27 5.26 14.89
N ILE A 129 -2.93 4.26 14.06
CA ILE A 129 -3.41 2.88 14.22
C ILE A 129 -2.37 2.04 14.96
N ARG A 130 -2.80 0.94 15.60
CA ARG A 130 -1.92 0.10 16.44
C ARG A 130 -2.05 -1.38 16.09
N PRO A 131 -1.76 -1.77 14.82
CA PRO A 131 -1.86 -3.16 14.42
C PRO A 131 -0.77 -4.01 15.07
N LYS A 132 -1.09 -5.27 15.34
CA LYS A 132 -0.07 -6.29 15.60
C LYS A 132 0.39 -6.88 14.28
N ILE A 133 1.64 -6.62 13.89
CA ILE A 133 2.24 -7.12 12.65
C ILE A 133 3.29 -8.17 12.98
N SER A 134 3.25 -9.28 12.26
CA SER A 134 4.27 -10.34 12.26
C SER A 134 4.70 -10.62 10.82
N ILE A 135 5.98 -10.89 10.62
CA ILE A 135 6.52 -11.28 9.32
C ILE A 135 6.59 -12.81 9.27
N THR A 136 6.17 -13.41 8.16
CA THR A 136 6.21 -14.88 8.01
C THR A 136 7.66 -15.39 7.98
N GLU A 137 7.90 -16.52 8.64
CA GLU A 137 9.21 -17.19 8.64
C GLU A 137 9.39 -18.13 7.44
N ALA A 138 8.27 -18.64 6.89
CA ALA A 138 8.20 -19.49 5.72
C ALA A 138 6.96 -19.13 4.89
N TYR A 139 6.95 -19.54 3.62
CA TYR A 139 5.80 -19.31 2.74
C TYR A 139 4.55 -20.04 3.24
N ILE A 140 3.47 -19.27 3.43
CA ILE A 140 2.16 -19.81 3.80
C ILE A 140 1.36 -20.12 2.53
N GLN A 141 1.07 -21.38 2.28
CA GLN A 141 0.24 -21.80 1.14
C GLN A 141 -1.24 -21.64 1.47
N SER A 142 -1.99 -20.89 0.63
CA SER A 142 -3.43 -20.68 0.83
C SER A 142 -4.22 -22.00 0.94
N LYS A 143 -3.77 -23.04 0.24
CA LYS A 143 -4.42 -24.38 0.24
C LYS A 143 -4.25 -25.15 1.54
N GLU A 144 -3.27 -24.79 2.35
CA GLU A 144 -2.95 -25.42 3.62
C GLU A 144 -3.63 -24.74 4.81
N LEU A 145 -4.22 -23.56 4.58
CA LEU A 145 -4.98 -22.84 5.59
C LEU A 145 -6.30 -23.56 5.88
N LYS A 146 -6.53 -23.87 7.15
CA LYS A 146 -7.77 -24.47 7.63
C LYS A 146 -8.59 -23.43 8.39
N GLU A 147 -9.88 -23.67 8.56
CA GLU A 147 -10.76 -22.79 9.34
C GLU A 147 -10.29 -22.65 10.79
N GLU A 148 -9.71 -23.72 11.37
CA GLU A 148 -9.16 -23.74 12.73
C GLU A 148 -7.93 -22.80 12.92
N ASP A 149 -7.22 -22.44 11.84
CA ASP A 149 -6.07 -21.53 11.89
C ASP A 149 -6.49 -20.07 12.12
N GLU A 150 -7.78 -19.77 11.90
CA GLU A 150 -8.34 -18.41 11.99
C GLU A 150 -7.58 -17.36 11.14
N ILE A 151 -6.98 -17.79 10.02
CA ILE A 151 -6.23 -16.96 9.08
C ILE A 151 -7.04 -16.75 7.81
N LYS A 152 -7.29 -15.49 7.44
CA LYS A 152 -7.86 -15.11 6.14
C LYS A 152 -6.77 -14.59 5.21
N ASP A 153 -6.69 -15.18 4.02
CA ASP A 153 -5.72 -14.80 3.00
C ASP A 153 -6.29 -13.72 2.06
N PHE A 154 -5.74 -12.52 2.13
CA PHE A 154 -6.13 -11.37 1.30
C PHE A 154 -5.16 -11.08 0.17
N ARG A 155 -4.10 -11.87 -0.02
CA ARG A 155 -3.05 -11.60 -1.03
C ARG A 155 -3.60 -11.55 -2.46
N ASP A 156 -4.68 -12.29 -2.74
CA ASP A 156 -5.35 -12.29 -4.04
C ASP A 156 -6.57 -11.36 -4.08
N ALA A 157 -7.13 -10.99 -2.94
CA ALA A 157 -8.21 -10.02 -2.86
C ALA A 157 -7.70 -8.57 -3.00
N ILE A 158 -6.47 -8.29 -2.52
CA ILE A 158 -5.88 -6.94 -2.57
C ILE A 158 -4.92 -6.84 -3.75
N ARG A 159 -5.48 -6.70 -4.94
CA ARG A 159 -4.75 -6.55 -6.21
C ARG A 159 -5.36 -5.44 -7.08
N PRO A 160 -4.55 -4.70 -7.86
CA PRO A 160 -5.09 -3.66 -8.75
C PRO A 160 -5.85 -4.23 -9.96
N LYS A 161 -5.61 -5.50 -10.30
CA LYS A 161 -6.28 -6.21 -11.40
C LYS A 161 -6.54 -7.66 -11.00
N LYS A 162 -7.67 -8.21 -11.44
CA LYS A 162 -8.07 -9.61 -11.20
C LYS A 162 -8.11 -9.94 -9.69
N SER A 163 -8.54 -8.97 -8.88
CA SER A 163 -8.76 -9.16 -7.44
C SER A 163 -9.90 -10.16 -7.21
N LEU A 164 -9.73 -11.02 -6.21
CA LEU A 164 -10.85 -11.80 -5.68
C LEU A 164 -11.79 -10.87 -4.89
N PRO A 165 -13.08 -11.21 -4.78
CA PRO A 165 -14.01 -10.48 -3.94
C PRO A 165 -13.56 -10.43 -2.48
N ASP A 166 -13.72 -9.27 -1.85
CA ASP A 166 -13.55 -9.08 -0.41
C ASP A 166 -14.87 -8.55 0.18
N ALA A 167 -15.65 -9.44 0.77
CA ALA A 167 -16.95 -9.10 1.36
C ALA A 167 -16.84 -8.19 2.60
N GLU A 168 -15.64 -8.03 3.15
CA GLU A 168 -15.38 -7.22 4.34
C GLU A 168 -14.92 -5.79 3.99
N PHE A 169 -14.72 -5.51 2.71
CA PHE A 169 -14.33 -4.19 2.25
C PHE A 169 -15.45 -3.49 1.48
N ALA A 170 -15.96 -2.42 2.07
CA ALA A 170 -16.84 -1.48 1.39
C ALA A 170 -16.17 -0.10 1.40
N PRO A 171 -15.78 0.45 0.23
CA PRO A 171 -15.14 1.76 0.19
C PRO A 171 -16.08 2.84 0.73
N GLN A 172 -15.60 3.62 1.69
CA GLN A 172 -16.30 4.79 2.18
C GLN A 172 -15.88 6.00 1.36
N ARG A 173 -16.84 6.89 1.08
CA ARG A 173 -16.56 8.12 0.34
C ARG A 173 -15.94 9.15 1.28
N TYR A 174 -14.84 9.73 0.86
CA TYR A 174 -14.16 10.85 1.49
C TYR A 174 -13.86 11.92 0.43
N TYR A 175 -13.43 13.09 0.86
CA TYR A 175 -13.06 14.16 -0.07
C TYR A 175 -11.85 13.78 -0.93
N GLN A 176 -11.93 14.04 -2.25
CA GLN A 176 -10.82 13.88 -3.18
C GLN A 176 -10.70 15.11 -4.09
N VAL A 177 -9.48 15.62 -4.29
CA VAL A 177 -9.21 16.85 -5.09
C VAL A 177 -9.85 16.79 -6.48
N TYR A 178 -9.83 15.63 -7.13
CA TYR A 178 -10.34 15.47 -8.51
C TYR A 178 -11.73 14.86 -8.60
N GLU A 179 -12.47 14.78 -7.51
CA GLU A 179 -13.78 14.11 -7.46
C GLU A 179 -14.80 14.81 -8.38
N GLN A 180 -14.76 16.14 -8.50
CA GLN A 180 -15.67 16.86 -9.38
C GLN A 180 -15.51 16.45 -10.85
N LYS A 181 -14.31 16.04 -11.27
CA LYS A 181 -14.00 15.69 -12.66
C LYS A 181 -14.24 14.21 -12.98
N TYR A 182 -13.88 13.32 -12.04
CA TYR A 182 -13.86 11.87 -12.28
C TYR A 182 -14.83 11.09 -11.42
N GLY A 183 -15.56 11.73 -10.53
CA GLY A 183 -16.30 11.07 -9.46
C GLY A 183 -15.34 10.52 -8.39
N PHE A 184 -15.91 9.95 -7.35
CA PHE A 184 -15.15 9.30 -6.28
C PHE A 184 -14.36 8.11 -6.82
N GLN A 185 -13.05 8.09 -6.56
CA GLN A 185 -12.13 7.02 -6.96
C GLN A 185 -11.87 6.12 -5.74
N PRO A 186 -12.54 4.95 -5.64
CA PRO A 186 -12.41 4.10 -4.46
C PRO A 186 -11.05 3.42 -4.38
N ASN A 187 -10.65 3.07 -3.15
CA ASN A 187 -9.50 2.21 -2.88
C ASN A 187 -8.17 2.70 -3.49
N MET A 188 -7.95 4.02 -3.49
CA MET A 188 -6.67 4.61 -3.88
C MET A 188 -5.57 4.30 -2.86
N SER A 189 -4.34 4.70 -3.13
CA SER A 189 -3.25 4.65 -2.15
C SER A 189 -3.68 5.27 -0.83
N ILE A 190 -3.17 4.74 0.27
CA ILE A 190 -3.39 5.30 1.62
C ILE A 190 -2.96 6.77 1.72
N LEU A 191 -2.00 7.21 0.89
CA LEU A 191 -1.60 8.61 0.81
C LEU A 191 -2.74 9.52 0.38
N ASP A 192 -3.64 9.04 -0.51
CA ASP A 192 -4.81 9.80 -0.93
C ASP A 192 -5.74 10.08 0.25
N LEU A 193 -5.99 9.08 1.07
CA LEU A 193 -6.79 9.24 2.27
C LEU A 193 -6.12 10.16 3.29
N LEU A 194 -4.82 9.95 3.58
CA LEU A 194 -4.08 10.76 4.55
C LEU A 194 -4.04 12.25 4.16
N PHE A 195 -3.73 12.54 2.89
CA PHE A 195 -3.59 13.93 2.44
C PHE A 195 -4.91 14.68 2.33
N ASN A 196 -6.04 13.97 2.24
CA ASN A 196 -7.36 14.58 2.16
C ASN A 196 -8.11 14.63 3.50
N GLU A 197 -7.91 13.66 4.39
CA GLU A 197 -8.66 13.54 5.65
C GLU A 197 -7.79 13.73 6.91
N GLY A 198 -6.45 13.70 6.76
CA GLY A 198 -5.54 13.91 7.88
C GLY A 198 -5.78 12.92 9.02
N ASN A 199 -5.93 13.44 10.24
CA ASN A 199 -6.17 12.63 11.44
C ASN A 199 -7.53 11.89 11.41
N GLU A 200 -8.47 12.33 10.57
CA GLU A 200 -9.78 11.66 10.43
C GLU A 200 -9.70 10.43 9.52
N ALA A 201 -8.56 10.20 8.85
CA ALA A 201 -8.34 9.04 7.98
C ALA A 201 -8.66 7.69 8.67
N ILE A 202 -8.42 7.59 9.98
CA ILE A 202 -8.69 6.38 10.77
C ILE A 202 -10.18 5.96 10.71
N PHE A 203 -11.12 6.90 10.57
CA PHE A 203 -12.56 6.59 10.52
C PHE A 203 -13.01 5.90 9.24
N TYR A 204 -12.15 5.89 8.22
CA TYR A 204 -12.40 5.25 6.92
C TYR A 204 -11.75 3.85 6.80
N LEU A 205 -11.07 3.36 7.87
CA LEU A 205 -10.34 2.08 7.91
C LEU A 205 -11.09 0.92 8.59
#